data_2493bf9194b6da163e9553d23b07c996
#
_entry.id   2493bf9194b6da163e9553d23b07c996
#
_cell.length_a   1.000
_cell.length_b   1.000
_cell.length_c   1.000
_cell.angle_alpha   90.00
_cell.angle_beta   90.00
_cell.angle_gamma   90.00
#
_symmetry.space_group_name_H-M   'P 1'
#
loop_
_entity.id
_entity.type
_entity.pdbx_description
1 polymer ?
#
loop_
_entity_poly.entity_id
_entity_poly.type
_entity_poly.pdbx_seq_one_letter_code
_entity_poly.pdbx_strand_id
1 'polypeptide(L)'
;IKLFNESAAIGFLPALRDSVYYVKRLHEEHGYRFHCITSLSLDPNAQKLREMNLHKIYGATAFERIVCLDTGADKHEALEEYEGTGCWWVEDKPENALAGYQAGLRPILVEHGHNMNYDHAHVTVCKNWAEIFRLITGSYSA
;
A
#
# COMPACT_ATOMS: atom_id res chain seq x y z
N ILE A 1 10.10 -2.54 16.25
CA ILE A 1 8.78 -3.07 16.59
C ILE A 1 7.70 -2.02 16.35
N LYS A 2 7.91 -0.84 16.88
CA LYS A 2 6.99 0.27 16.62
C LYS A 2 6.86 0.57 15.15
N LEU A 3 7.96 0.42 14.41
CA LEU A 3 7.96 0.66 12.99
C LEU A 3 6.97 -0.24 12.27
N PHE A 4 6.88 -1.51 12.68
CA PHE A 4 5.95 -2.45 12.04
C PHE A 4 4.50 -2.15 12.37
N ASN A 5 4.24 -1.66 13.59
CA ASN A 5 2.89 -1.30 13.97
C ASN A 5 2.44 0.03 13.36
N GLU A 6 3.40 0.89 13.03
CA GLU A 6 3.16 2.23 12.54
C GLU A 6 3.43 2.37 11.05
N SER A 7 3.80 1.29 10.37
CA SER A 7 4.14 1.32 8.95
C SER A 7 3.21 0.46 8.13
N ALA A 8 2.91 0.91 6.94
CA ALA A 8 2.17 0.14 5.97
C ALA A 8 2.85 0.29 4.61
N ALA A 9 2.96 -0.82 3.90
CA ALA A 9 3.48 -0.81 2.54
C ALA A 9 2.31 -0.81 1.58
N ILE A 10 2.40 0.00 0.54
CA ILE A 10 1.35 0.06 -0.48
C ILE A 10 1.96 -0.08 -1.87
N GLY A 11 1.29 -0.85 -2.73
CA GLY A 11 1.51 -0.79 -4.16
C GLY A 11 0.97 0.54 -4.67
N PHE A 12 1.57 1.05 -5.74
CA PHE A 12 1.06 2.30 -6.28
C PHE A 12 -0.36 2.08 -6.81
N LEU A 13 -1.29 2.85 -6.28
CA LEU A 13 -2.67 2.90 -6.75
C LEU A 13 -2.90 4.28 -7.35
N PRO A 14 -3.68 4.39 -8.43
CA PRO A 14 -4.17 5.70 -8.84
C PRO A 14 -4.79 6.36 -7.63
N ALA A 15 -4.61 7.67 -7.48
CA ALA A 15 -5.16 8.39 -6.34
C ALA A 15 -6.68 8.27 -6.38
N LEU A 16 -7.22 7.32 -5.63
CA LEU A 16 -8.65 7.23 -5.42
C LEU A 16 -9.06 8.43 -4.58
N ARG A 17 -10.26 8.91 -4.83
CA ARG A 17 -10.75 10.12 -4.21
C ARG A 17 -10.60 10.11 -2.68
N ASP A 18 -10.85 8.98 -2.05
CA ASP A 18 -10.79 8.85 -0.61
C ASP A 18 -9.40 8.47 -0.08
N SER A 19 -8.47 8.01 -0.93
CA SER A 19 -7.15 7.56 -0.45
C SER A 19 -6.37 8.69 0.22
N VAL A 20 -6.40 9.88 -0.35
CA VAL A 20 -5.68 11.03 0.21
C VAL A 20 -6.13 11.31 1.62
N TYR A 21 -7.43 11.34 1.82
CA TYR A 21 -8.03 11.64 3.12
C TYR A 21 -7.64 10.59 4.17
N TYR A 22 -7.81 9.31 3.86
CA TYR A 22 -7.58 8.24 4.82
C TYR A 22 -6.11 7.92 5.04
N VAL A 23 -5.27 8.03 4.02
CA VAL A 23 -3.82 7.88 4.20
C VAL A 23 -3.29 8.97 5.13
N LYS A 24 -3.73 10.21 4.92
CA LYS A 24 -3.34 11.30 5.81
C LYS A 24 -3.81 11.08 7.24
N ARG A 25 -5.03 10.58 7.43
CA ARG A 25 -5.54 10.28 8.76
C ARG A 25 -4.76 9.15 9.43
N LEU A 26 -4.46 8.09 8.70
CA LEU A 26 -3.63 7.01 9.24
C LEU A 26 -2.28 7.53 9.69
N HIS A 27 -1.69 8.42 8.91
CA HIS A 27 -0.40 9.00 9.24
C HIS A 27 -0.49 9.99 10.41
N GLU A 28 -1.39 10.95 10.33
CA GLU A 28 -1.43 12.05 11.28
C GLU A 28 -2.08 11.67 12.61
N GLU A 29 -3.11 10.83 12.58
CA GLU A 29 -3.86 10.45 13.78
C GLU A 29 -3.38 9.15 14.41
N HIS A 30 -2.84 8.23 13.61
CA HIS A 30 -2.48 6.90 14.06
C HIS A 30 -0.99 6.58 13.93
N GLY A 31 -0.19 7.51 13.45
CA GLY A 31 1.26 7.36 13.41
C GLY A 31 1.78 6.44 12.33
N TYR A 32 0.96 6.03 11.35
CA TYR A 32 1.44 5.19 10.27
C TYR A 32 2.37 5.93 9.34
N ARG A 33 3.43 5.27 8.93
CA ARG A 33 4.34 5.75 7.90
C ARG A 33 4.29 4.77 6.75
N PHE A 34 4.23 5.28 5.54
CA PHE A 34 3.98 4.47 4.37
C PHE A 34 5.25 4.24 3.58
N HIS A 35 5.39 3.04 3.05
CA HIS A 35 6.42 2.69 2.08
C HIS A 35 5.69 2.37 0.77
N CYS A 36 6.03 3.09 -0.27
CA CYS A 36 5.41 2.89 -1.59
C CYS A 36 6.32 2.05 -2.46
N ILE A 37 5.78 0.98 -3.01
CA ILE A 37 6.48 0.16 -4.00
C ILE A 37 5.68 0.26 -5.28
N THR A 38 6.25 0.88 -6.29
CA THR A 38 5.55 1.18 -7.53
C THR A 38 6.34 0.70 -8.73
N SER A 39 5.65 0.09 -9.70
CA SER A 39 6.24 -0.23 -10.98
C SER A 39 6.13 0.99 -11.89
N LEU A 40 7.23 1.49 -12.33
CA LEU A 40 7.28 2.67 -13.16
C LEU A 40 8.38 2.44 -14.20
N SER A 41 9.36 3.28 -14.27
CA SER A 41 10.50 3.18 -15.14
C SER A 41 11.76 3.29 -14.26
N LEU A 42 12.87 2.76 -14.74
CA LEU A 42 14.14 2.98 -14.06
C LEU A 42 14.75 4.34 -14.39
N ASP A 43 14.07 5.14 -15.22
CA ASP A 43 14.50 6.49 -15.52
C ASP A 43 14.47 7.36 -14.25
N PRO A 44 15.64 7.91 -13.83
CA PRO A 44 15.69 8.73 -12.61
C PRO A 44 14.77 9.95 -12.63
N ASN A 45 14.55 10.54 -13.80
CA ASN A 45 13.64 11.68 -13.91
C ASN A 45 12.19 11.29 -13.64
N ALA A 46 11.76 10.14 -14.16
CA ALA A 46 10.41 9.63 -13.90
C ALA A 46 10.23 9.28 -12.43
N GLN A 47 11.24 8.68 -11.81
CA GLN A 47 11.19 8.34 -10.39
C GLN A 47 11.08 9.59 -9.52
N LYS A 48 11.89 10.59 -9.81
CA LYS A 48 11.86 11.86 -9.06
C LYS A 48 10.52 12.54 -9.18
N LEU A 49 9.93 12.54 -10.37
CA LEU A 49 8.61 13.13 -10.59
C LEU A 49 7.54 12.39 -9.80
N ARG A 50 7.61 11.07 -9.74
CA ARG A 50 6.69 10.26 -8.95
C ARG A 50 6.79 10.60 -7.46
N GLU A 51 8.01 10.72 -6.94
CA GLU A 51 8.22 11.10 -5.54
C GLU A 51 7.64 12.48 -5.24
N MET A 52 7.90 13.44 -6.11
CA MET A 52 7.37 14.80 -5.95
C MET A 52 5.84 14.80 -5.93
N ASN A 53 5.23 14.04 -6.84
CA ASN A 53 3.77 13.97 -6.91
C ASN A 53 3.17 13.33 -5.66
N LEU A 54 3.76 12.25 -5.17
CA LEU A 54 3.28 11.61 -3.96
C LEU A 54 3.39 12.54 -2.75
N HIS A 55 4.52 13.25 -2.61
CA HIS A 55 4.69 14.19 -1.52
C HIS A 55 3.73 15.36 -1.63
N LYS A 56 3.44 15.80 -2.83
CA LYS A 56 2.49 16.90 -3.06
C LYS A 56 1.07 16.49 -2.69
N ILE A 57 0.68 15.28 -3.04
CA ILE A 57 -0.70 14.81 -2.85
C ILE A 57 -0.95 14.39 -1.40
N TYR A 58 -0.02 13.61 -0.84
CA TYR A 58 -0.20 13.00 0.48
C TYR A 58 0.53 13.71 1.61
N GLY A 59 1.30 14.74 1.30
CA GLY A 59 2.13 15.42 2.28
C GLY A 59 3.55 14.91 2.31
N ALA A 60 4.46 15.73 2.83
CA ALA A 60 5.89 15.44 2.76
C ALA A 60 6.35 14.30 3.68
N THR A 61 5.56 13.94 4.69
CA THR A 61 6.00 13.00 5.73
C THR A 61 5.28 11.66 5.71
N ALA A 62 4.19 11.53 4.96
CA ALA A 62 3.41 10.29 4.96
C ALA A 62 4.20 9.11 4.37
N PHE A 63 4.95 9.35 3.30
CA PHE A 63 5.77 8.32 2.65
C PHE A 63 7.20 8.41 3.14
N GLU A 64 7.58 7.45 3.97
CA GLU A 64 8.93 7.35 4.48
C GLU A 64 9.91 6.84 3.42
N ARG A 65 9.42 6.00 2.52
CA ARG A 65 10.24 5.38 1.47
C ARG A 65 9.42 5.17 0.21
N ILE A 66 10.01 5.45 -0.92
CA ILE A 66 9.39 5.24 -2.24
C ILE A 66 10.38 4.42 -3.08
N VAL A 67 9.96 3.22 -3.47
CA VAL A 67 10.76 2.30 -4.27
C VAL A 67 10.12 2.20 -5.64
N CYS A 68 10.88 2.53 -6.67
CA CYS A 68 10.44 2.40 -8.06
C CYS A 68 11.06 1.16 -8.67
N LEU A 69 10.22 0.29 -9.20
CA LEU A 69 10.65 -0.92 -9.91
C LEU A 69 10.48 -0.71 -11.40
N ASP A 70 11.17 -1.52 -12.18
CA ASP A 70 11.02 -1.48 -13.63
C ASP A 70 9.58 -1.83 -14.01
N THR A 71 9.12 -1.30 -15.14
CA THR A 71 7.77 -1.56 -15.65
C THR A 71 7.57 -3.05 -15.84
N GLY A 72 6.53 -3.59 -15.22
CA GLY A 72 6.24 -5.02 -15.29
C GLY A 72 7.08 -5.91 -14.38
N ALA A 73 7.98 -5.34 -13.59
CA ALA A 73 8.77 -6.11 -12.64
C ALA A 73 7.89 -6.74 -11.56
N ASP A 74 8.27 -7.94 -11.15
CA ASP A 74 7.60 -8.67 -10.09
C ASP A 74 7.92 -8.01 -8.74
N LYS A 75 6.91 -7.83 -7.92
CA LYS A 75 7.08 -7.22 -6.59
C LYS A 75 7.56 -8.19 -5.51
N HIS A 76 7.65 -9.49 -5.79
CA HIS A 76 8.09 -10.47 -4.81
C HIS A 76 9.45 -10.13 -4.21
N GLU A 77 10.42 -9.80 -5.06
CA GLU A 77 11.76 -9.48 -4.60
C GLU A 77 11.78 -8.23 -3.73
N ALA A 78 11.03 -7.21 -4.13
CA ALA A 78 10.94 -5.97 -3.35
C ALA A 78 10.30 -6.19 -1.99
N LEU A 79 9.40 -7.16 -1.88
CA LEU A 79 8.71 -7.47 -0.63
C LEU A 79 9.56 -8.30 0.34
N GLU A 80 10.67 -8.88 -0.11
CA GLU A 80 11.53 -9.69 0.76
C GLU A 80 12.05 -8.90 1.97
N GLU A 81 12.29 -7.61 1.81
CA GLU A 81 12.72 -6.75 2.91
C GLU A 81 11.72 -6.69 4.05
N TYR A 82 10.46 -6.94 3.75
CA TYR A 82 9.38 -6.85 4.71
C TYR A 82 8.96 -8.21 5.26
N GLU A 83 9.67 -9.26 4.89
CA GLU A 83 9.34 -10.63 5.26
C GLU A 83 9.17 -10.78 6.77
N GLY A 84 8.05 -11.35 7.17
CA GLY A 84 7.77 -11.60 8.57
C GLY A 84 7.44 -10.38 9.42
N THR A 85 7.32 -9.20 8.82
CA THR A 85 7.03 -7.97 9.58
C THR A 85 5.59 -7.85 10.02
N GLY A 86 4.66 -8.51 9.31
CA GLY A 86 3.23 -8.38 9.57
C GLY A 86 2.65 -7.02 9.19
N CYS A 87 3.38 -6.22 8.42
CA CYS A 87 2.87 -4.94 7.95
C CYS A 87 1.64 -5.10 7.06
N TRP A 88 0.80 -4.08 7.04
CA TRP A 88 -0.29 -4.04 6.08
C TRP A 88 0.26 -3.78 4.68
N TRP A 89 -0.26 -4.52 3.70
CA TRP A 89 0.14 -4.40 2.31
C TRP A 89 -1.10 -4.14 1.47
N VAL A 90 -1.24 -2.92 0.95
CA VAL A 90 -2.41 -2.51 0.18
C VAL A 90 -2.07 -2.55 -1.31
N GLU A 91 -2.89 -3.25 -2.09
CA GLU A 91 -2.61 -3.48 -3.50
C GLU A 91 -3.92 -3.59 -4.28
N ASP A 92 -3.89 -3.32 -5.59
CA ASP A 92 -5.05 -3.49 -6.46
C ASP A 92 -4.93 -4.67 -7.42
N LYS A 93 -3.74 -5.27 -7.51
CA LYS A 93 -3.52 -6.44 -8.35
C LYS A 93 -3.50 -7.71 -7.49
N PRO A 94 -4.38 -8.68 -7.80
CA PRO A 94 -4.45 -9.90 -7.00
C PRO A 94 -3.13 -10.63 -6.84
N GLU A 95 -2.34 -10.75 -7.91
CA GLU A 95 -1.05 -11.42 -7.86
C GLU A 95 -0.06 -10.72 -6.94
N ASN A 96 -0.11 -9.38 -6.87
CA ASN A 96 0.76 -8.63 -5.97
C ASN A 96 0.26 -8.69 -4.52
N ALA A 97 -1.05 -8.74 -4.32
CA ALA A 97 -1.61 -8.94 -2.99
C ALA A 97 -1.18 -10.30 -2.43
N LEU A 98 -1.25 -11.34 -3.26
CA LEU A 98 -0.85 -12.68 -2.86
C LEU A 98 0.66 -12.74 -2.57
N ALA A 99 1.46 -12.01 -3.35
CA ALA A 99 2.89 -11.91 -3.08
C ALA A 99 3.16 -11.34 -1.68
N GLY A 100 2.38 -10.36 -1.26
CA GLY A 100 2.48 -9.82 0.10
C GLY A 100 2.15 -10.86 1.15
N TYR A 101 1.11 -11.66 0.93
CA TYR A 101 0.79 -12.74 1.84
C TYR A 101 1.94 -13.73 1.96
N GLN A 102 2.53 -14.11 0.84
CA GLN A 102 3.65 -15.05 0.81
C GLN A 102 4.89 -14.52 1.52
N ALA A 103 5.05 -13.20 1.55
CA ALA A 103 6.13 -12.54 2.28
C ALA A 103 5.82 -12.34 3.76
N GLY A 104 4.66 -12.78 4.24
CA GLY A 104 4.31 -12.65 5.65
C GLY A 104 3.70 -11.31 6.01
N LEU A 105 3.17 -10.59 5.03
CA LEU A 105 2.45 -9.34 5.24
C LEU A 105 0.95 -9.61 5.38
N ARG A 106 0.20 -8.59 5.76
CA ARG A 106 -1.26 -8.65 5.82
C ARG A 106 -1.84 -7.97 4.59
N PRO A 107 -2.19 -8.74 3.54
CA PRO A 107 -2.60 -8.14 2.28
C PRO A 107 -4.04 -7.66 2.30
N ILE A 108 -4.23 -6.48 1.73
CA ILE A 108 -5.54 -5.90 1.48
C ILE A 108 -5.62 -5.62 -0.02
N LEU A 109 -6.66 -6.16 -0.67
CA LEU A 109 -6.92 -5.88 -2.06
C LEU A 109 -8.02 -4.83 -2.16
N VAL A 110 -7.73 -3.72 -2.83
CA VAL A 110 -8.74 -2.69 -3.09
C VAL A 110 -9.51 -3.10 -4.34
N GLU A 111 -10.82 -3.21 -4.23
CA GLU A 111 -11.65 -3.52 -5.40
C GLU A 111 -11.52 -2.44 -6.46
N HIS A 112 -11.29 -2.88 -7.67
CA HIS A 112 -11.11 -2.01 -8.82
C HIS A 112 -11.46 -2.81 -10.07
N GLY A 113 -11.86 -2.16 -11.14
CA GLY A 113 -12.46 -2.80 -12.32
C GLY A 113 -11.92 -4.16 -12.74
N HIS A 114 -10.62 -4.41 -12.61
CA HIS A 114 -10.01 -5.66 -13.05
C HIS A 114 -10.07 -6.79 -12.03
N ASN A 115 -10.34 -6.48 -10.76
CA ASN A 115 -10.28 -7.46 -9.68
C ASN A 115 -11.63 -7.68 -9.00
N MET A 116 -12.70 -7.22 -9.59
CA MET A 116 -14.03 -7.39 -9.03
C MET A 116 -14.34 -8.87 -8.83
N ASN A 117 -14.94 -9.17 -7.70
CA ASN A 117 -15.30 -10.55 -7.30
C ASN A 117 -14.11 -11.47 -7.04
N TYR A 118 -12.91 -10.91 -6.87
CA TYR A 118 -11.76 -11.70 -6.43
C TYR A 118 -12.03 -12.25 -5.04
N ASP A 119 -11.71 -13.53 -4.83
CA ASP A 119 -11.88 -14.18 -3.55
C ASP A 119 -10.67 -15.06 -3.27
N HIS A 120 -10.04 -14.86 -2.12
CA HIS A 120 -8.94 -15.69 -1.67
C HIS A 120 -8.93 -15.71 -0.14
N ALA A 121 -8.71 -16.89 0.43
CA ALA A 121 -8.81 -17.09 1.89
C ALA A 121 -7.88 -16.19 2.70
N HIS A 122 -6.76 -15.79 2.13
CA HIS A 122 -5.71 -15.06 2.86
C HIS A 122 -5.59 -13.58 2.47
N VAL A 123 -6.47 -13.10 1.58
CA VAL A 123 -6.47 -11.71 1.14
C VAL A 123 -7.78 -11.07 1.54
N THR A 124 -7.70 -9.98 2.28
CA THR A 124 -8.88 -9.20 2.65
C THR A 124 -9.21 -8.23 1.53
N VAL A 125 -10.43 -8.27 1.05
CA VAL A 125 -10.88 -7.38 -0.02
C VAL A 125 -11.66 -6.22 0.59
N CYS A 126 -11.26 -5.01 0.26
CA CYS A 126 -11.94 -3.78 0.69
C CYS A 126 -12.42 -3.01 -0.52
N LYS A 127 -13.58 -2.38 -0.42
CA LYS A 127 -14.16 -1.62 -1.53
C LYS A 127 -13.52 -0.27 -1.72
N ASN A 128 -13.02 0.32 -0.63
CA ASN A 128 -12.49 1.67 -0.66
C ASN A 128 -11.57 1.90 0.54
N TRP A 129 -10.95 3.06 0.60
CA TRP A 129 -10.05 3.40 1.68
C TRP A 129 -10.76 3.61 3.02
N ALA A 130 -12.04 3.93 3.02
CA ALA A 130 -12.80 4.00 4.26
C ALA A 130 -12.85 2.64 4.94
N GLU A 131 -13.06 1.57 4.17
CA GLU A 131 -13.04 0.20 4.72
C GLU A 131 -11.64 -0.20 5.17
N ILE A 132 -10.61 0.17 4.39
CA ILE A 132 -9.23 -0.09 4.76
C ILE A 132 -8.88 0.59 6.08
N PHE A 133 -9.26 1.85 6.22
CA PHE A 133 -9.03 2.61 7.44
C PHE A 133 -9.65 1.93 8.65
N ARG A 134 -10.90 1.49 8.54
CA ARG A 134 -11.59 0.79 9.63
C ARG A 134 -10.92 -0.53 9.96
N LEU A 135 -10.47 -1.26 8.95
CA LEU A 135 -9.77 -2.51 9.17
C LEU A 135 -8.45 -2.30 9.92
N ILE A 136 -7.65 -1.35 9.46
CA ILE A 136 -6.32 -1.10 10.04
C ILE A 136 -6.43 -0.56 11.47
N THR A 137 -7.38 0.34 11.72
CA THR A 137 -7.53 0.95 13.03
C THR A 137 -8.38 0.12 14.00
N GLY A 138 -8.99 -0.97 13.53
CA GLY A 138 -9.86 -1.77 14.36
C GLY A 138 -11.18 -1.12 14.70
N SER A 139 -11.56 -0.07 13.96
CA SER A 139 -12.80 0.67 14.20
C SER A 139 -14.01 0.09 13.48
N TYR A 140 -13.92 -1.16 13.03
CA TYR A 140 -15.12 -1.90 12.68
C TYR A 140 -15.91 -2.08 13.95
N SER A 141 -16.99 -1.38 14.08
CA SER A 141 -17.92 -1.65 15.14
C SER A 141 -18.54 -3.02 14.89
N ALA A 142 -18.51 -3.80 15.88
CA ALA A 142 -19.24 -5.04 15.85
C ALA A 142 -20.73 -4.73 15.62
#